data_e8ecf0500739904432748d13cc48bc2e
#
_entry.id   e8ecf0500739904432748d13cc48bc2e
#
_cell.length_a   1.000
_cell.length_b   1.000
_cell.length_c   1.000
_cell.angle_alpha   90.00
_cell.angle_beta   90.00
_cell.angle_gamma   90.00
#
_symmetry.space_group_name_H-M   'P 1'
#
loop_
_entity.id
_entity.type
_entity.pdbx_description
1 polymer ?
#
loop_
_entity_poly.entity_id
_entity_poly.type
_entity_poly.pdbx_seq_one_letter_code
_entity_poly.pdbx_strand_id
1 'polypeptide(L)'
;MKDYDLVLHSNKDSKILEKSLRILKSGGQLISLVGPPTPEFADALGLSWPLKLVINLLSFSARKKAKKRNVSFKFLFMRAEGKQLGEITKLIEAGIIKPVIDKVFPFEQTNEALSYVETGRSKGKVVVKVK
;
A
#
# COMPACT_ATOMS: atom_id res chain seq x y z
N MET A 1 11.42 17.01 8.51
CA MET A 1 11.06 15.81 9.27
C MET A 1 11.94 14.66 8.79
N LYS A 2 12.63 13.98 9.71
CA LYS A 2 13.50 12.82 9.47
C LYS A 2 13.37 11.87 10.68
N ASP A 3 14.01 10.72 10.57
CA ASP A 3 14.15 9.74 11.66
C ASP A 3 12.85 9.00 12.04
N TYR A 4 12.01 8.67 11.03
CA TYR A 4 10.86 7.81 11.24
C TYR A 4 11.27 6.35 11.41
N ASP A 5 10.57 5.62 12.28
CA ASP A 5 10.76 4.18 12.48
C ASP A 5 10.20 3.36 11.32
N LEU A 6 9.05 3.79 10.79
CA LEU A 6 8.27 3.08 9.80
C LEU A 6 7.70 4.03 8.75
N VAL A 7 7.78 3.62 7.48
CA VAL A 7 7.05 4.28 6.38
C VAL A 7 6.22 3.23 5.64
N LEU A 8 4.93 3.51 5.50
CA LEU A 8 4.03 2.77 4.62
C LEU A 8 4.01 3.46 3.25
N HIS A 9 4.52 2.77 2.23
CA HIS A 9 4.65 3.30 0.88
C HIS A 9 3.54 2.76 -0.03
N SER A 10 2.63 3.63 -0.46
CA SER A 10 1.45 3.30 -1.30
C SER A 10 1.44 3.98 -2.66
N ASN A 11 2.54 4.66 -3.05
CA ASN A 11 2.62 5.40 -4.31
C ASN A 11 3.57 4.70 -5.29
N LYS A 12 3.19 4.62 -6.58
CA LYS A 12 3.99 3.97 -7.62
C LYS A 12 5.20 4.78 -8.09
N ASP A 13 5.29 6.07 -7.74
CA ASP A 13 6.40 6.92 -8.17
C ASP A 13 7.72 6.54 -7.47
N SER A 14 8.71 6.18 -8.26
CA SER A 14 10.05 5.83 -7.77
C SER A 14 10.75 6.96 -7.02
N LYS A 15 10.45 8.23 -7.34
CA LYS A 15 10.96 9.40 -6.62
C LYS A 15 10.41 9.47 -5.20
N ILE A 16 9.16 9.06 -5.01
CA ILE A 16 8.54 8.99 -3.67
C ILE A 16 9.16 7.87 -2.85
N LEU A 17 9.47 6.72 -3.46
CA LEU A 17 10.21 5.65 -2.79
C LEU A 17 11.55 6.15 -2.25
N GLU A 18 12.31 6.89 -3.05
CA GLU A 18 13.59 7.44 -2.60
C GLU A 18 13.45 8.45 -1.47
N LYS A 19 12.44 9.32 -1.54
CA LYS A 19 12.11 10.26 -0.46
C LYS A 19 11.74 9.51 0.82
N SER A 20 10.93 8.46 0.72
CA SER A 20 10.54 7.59 1.83
C SER A 20 11.74 6.95 2.52
N LEU A 21 12.72 6.47 1.75
CA LEU A 21 13.96 5.94 2.30
C LEU A 21 14.84 6.99 2.99
N ARG A 22 14.73 8.28 2.59
CA ARG A 22 15.55 9.36 3.18
C ARG A 22 15.05 9.86 4.53
N ILE A 23 13.77 9.65 4.83
CA ILE A 23 13.15 10.11 6.08
C ILE A 23 13.20 9.04 7.16
N LEU A 24 13.54 7.79 6.82
CA LEU A 24 13.70 6.71 7.77
C LEU A 24 15.03 6.82 8.51
N LYS A 25 15.00 6.48 9.80
CA LYS A 25 16.22 6.30 10.60
C LYS A 25 16.97 5.03 10.18
N SER A 26 18.25 4.95 10.55
CA SER A 26 19.00 3.69 10.46
C SER A 26 18.33 2.62 11.31
N GLY A 27 18.13 1.42 10.76
CA GLY A 27 17.34 0.35 11.36
C GLY A 27 15.82 0.48 11.16
N GLY A 28 15.35 1.54 10.50
CA GLY A 28 13.95 1.75 10.19
C GLY A 28 13.40 0.77 9.14
N GLN A 29 12.09 0.78 8.95
CA GLN A 29 11.40 -0.14 8.07
C GLN A 29 10.56 0.59 7.03
N LEU A 30 10.67 0.18 5.75
CA LEU A 30 9.78 0.58 4.68
C LEU A 30 8.92 -0.62 4.27
N ILE A 31 7.60 -0.47 4.40
CA ILE A 31 6.62 -1.43 3.92
C ILE A 31 5.98 -0.87 2.66
N SER A 32 6.17 -1.55 1.53
CA SER A 32 5.59 -1.14 0.25
C SER A 32 4.35 -1.95 -0.07
N LEU A 33 3.25 -1.26 -0.36
CA LEU A 33 2.00 -1.83 -0.88
C LEU A 33 1.98 -1.87 -2.41
N VAL A 34 2.95 -1.20 -3.03
CA VAL A 34 3.08 -1.05 -4.49
C VAL A 34 4.54 -1.24 -4.89
N GLY A 35 4.77 -1.70 -6.10
CA GLY A 35 6.13 -1.93 -6.59
C GLY A 35 6.49 -3.41 -6.68
N PRO A 36 7.77 -3.72 -6.88
CA PRO A 36 8.19 -5.10 -7.11
C PRO A 36 8.08 -5.93 -5.82
N PRO A 37 7.51 -7.15 -5.91
CA PRO A 37 7.51 -8.09 -4.80
C PRO A 37 8.93 -8.48 -4.42
N THR A 38 9.13 -8.88 -3.17
CA THR A 38 10.44 -9.30 -2.66
C THR A 38 10.62 -10.83 -2.75
N PRO A 39 11.87 -11.34 -2.67
CA PRO A 39 12.12 -12.79 -2.62
C PRO A 39 11.38 -13.49 -1.50
N GLU A 40 11.29 -12.88 -0.32
CA GLU A 40 10.56 -13.44 0.83
C GLU A 40 9.06 -13.64 0.50
N PHE A 41 8.48 -12.73 -0.28
CA PHE A 41 7.11 -12.88 -0.77
C PHE A 41 6.99 -14.05 -1.76
N ALA A 42 7.97 -14.21 -2.65
CA ALA A 42 8.00 -15.33 -3.59
C ALA A 42 8.15 -16.69 -2.88
N ASP A 43 8.93 -16.73 -1.80
CA ASP A 43 9.09 -17.92 -0.96
C ASP A 43 7.79 -18.26 -0.22
N ALA A 44 7.13 -17.26 0.35
CA ALA A 44 5.85 -17.43 1.04
C ALA A 44 4.73 -17.96 0.13
N LEU A 45 4.79 -17.68 -1.18
CA LEU A 45 3.87 -18.20 -2.19
C LEU A 45 4.30 -19.54 -2.80
N GLY A 46 5.44 -20.07 -2.42
CA GLY A 46 5.96 -21.32 -2.99
C GLY A 46 6.25 -21.26 -4.49
N LEU A 47 6.63 -20.09 -5.01
CA LEU A 47 6.86 -19.90 -6.45
C LEU A 47 8.06 -20.74 -6.94
N SER A 48 8.01 -21.12 -8.22
CA SER A 48 9.11 -21.85 -8.87
C SER A 48 10.39 -21.01 -8.92
N TRP A 49 11.55 -21.69 -8.99
CA TRP A 49 12.85 -21.03 -8.96
C TRP A 49 13.07 -19.98 -10.08
N PRO A 50 12.60 -20.16 -11.34
CA PRO A 50 12.76 -19.10 -12.36
C PRO A 50 12.00 -17.82 -12.01
N LEU A 51 10.79 -17.96 -11.47
CA LEU A 51 9.98 -16.81 -11.03
C LEU A 51 10.64 -16.08 -9.84
N LYS A 52 11.23 -16.84 -8.91
CA LYS A 52 12.00 -16.25 -7.81
C LYS A 52 13.19 -15.44 -8.31
N LEU A 53 13.88 -15.91 -9.35
CA LEU A 53 14.98 -15.17 -9.96
C LEU A 53 14.50 -13.85 -10.58
N VAL A 54 13.41 -13.88 -11.32
CA VAL A 54 12.81 -12.66 -11.91
C VAL A 54 12.42 -11.66 -10.82
N ILE A 55 11.74 -12.12 -9.77
CA ILE A 55 11.33 -11.27 -8.64
C ILE A 55 12.56 -10.68 -7.93
N ASN A 56 13.60 -11.47 -7.75
CA ASN A 56 14.85 -11.00 -7.17
C ASN A 56 15.48 -9.86 -8.00
N LEU A 57 15.52 -9.99 -9.31
CA LEU A 57 16.03 -8.96 -10.21
C LEU A 57 15.17 -7.69 -10.18
N LEU A 58 13.85 -7.83 -10.24
CA LEU A 58 12.92 -6.70 -10.22
C LEU A 58 13.02 -5.89 -8.92
N SER A 59 13.17 -6.55 -7.78
CA SER A 59 13.27 -5.88 -6.48
C SER A 59 14.69 -5.46 -6.08
N PHE A 60 15.70 -5.88 -6.84
CA PHE A 60 17.11 -5.66 -6.50
C PHE A 60 17.45 -4.19 -6.27
N SER A 61 17.01 -3.30 -7.16
CA SER A 61 17.32 -1.86 -7.08
C SER A 61 16.73 -1.24 -5.80
N ALA A 62 15.46 -1.52 -5.49
CA ALA A 62 14.80 -1.00 -4.30
C ALA A 62 15.45 -1.52 -3.01
N ARG A 63 15.73 -2.83 -2.94
CA ARG A 63 16.41 -3.47 -1.80
C ARG A 63 17.85 -2.96 -1.62
N LYS A 64 18.59 -2.78 -2.72
CA LYS A 64 19.95 -2.22 -2.67
C LYS A 64 19.95 -0.79 -2.12
N LYS A 65 18.99 0.05 -2.54
CA LYS A 65 18.84 1.43 -2.04
C LYS A 65 18.50 1.43 -0.54
N ALA A 66 17.60 0.55 -0.11
CA ALA A 66 17.23 0.40 1.31
C ALA A 66 18.44 -0.08 2.15
N LYS A 67 19.14 -1.12 1.69
CA LYS A 67 20.33 -1.68 2.36
C LYS A 67 21.44 -0.64 2.56
N LYS A 68 21.69 0.22 1.56
CA LYS A 68 22.69 1.32 1.66
C LYS A 68 22.38 2.29 2.79
N ARG A 69 21.13 2.36 3.26
CA ARG A 69 20.68 3.24 4.35
C ARG A 69 20.41 2.48 5.65
N ASN A 70 20.77 1.20 5.70
CA ASN A 70 20.45 0.32 6.80
C ASN A 70 18.93 0.30 7.11
N VAL A 71 18.09 0.27 6.07
CA VAL A 71 16.62 0.23 6.15
C VAL A 71 16.13 -1.13 5.68
N SER A 72 15.21 -1.73 6.42
CA SER A 72 14.49 -2.94 6.01
C SER A 72 13.44 -2.60 4.96
N PHE A 73 13.47 -3.27 3.81
CA PHE A 73 12.45 -3.14 2.76
C PHE A 73 11.58 -4.39 2.73
N LYS A 74 10.27 -4.22 2.93
CA LYS A 74 9.28 -5.31 2.86
C LYS A 74 8.21 -4.98 1.84
N PHE A 75 7.74 -6.00 1.13
CA PHE A 75 6.57 -5.91 0.26
C PHE A 75 5.39 -6.58 0.95
N LEU A 76 4.28 -5.85 1.05
CA LEU A 76 3.03 -6.36 1.61
C LEU A 76 1.99 -6.45 0.51
N PHE A 77 1.60 -7.66 0.17
CA PHE A 77 0.50 -7.92 -0.75
C PHE A 77 -0.81 -8.09 0.02
N MET A 78 -1.82 -7.35 -0.40
CA MET A 78 -3.14 -7.44 0.19
C MET A 78 -3.79 -8.79 -0.18
N ARG A 79 -4.34 -9.47 0.81
CA ARG A 79 -5.18 -10.66 0.62
C ARG A 79 -6.60 -10.35 1.05
N ALA A 80 -7.58 -10.88 0.33
CA ALA A 80 -8.97 -10.82 0.75
C ALA A 80 -9.15 -11.70 2.00
N GLU A 81 -9.54 -11.10 3.12
CA GLU A 81 -9.70 -11.75 4.41
C GLU A 81 -10.97 -11.21 5.09
N GLY A 82 -12.07 -11.98 4.97
CA GLY A 82 -13.37 -11.57 5.51
C GLY A 82 -13.37 -11.37 7.02
N LYS A 83 -12.57 -12.14 7.76
CA LYS A 83 -12.46 -11.99 9.21
C LYS A 83 -11.86 -10.63 9.59
N GLN A 84 -10.77 -10.23 8.92
CA GLN A 84 -10.16 -8.89 9.13
C GLN A 84 -11.12 -7.77 8.74
N LEU A 85 -11.87 -7.93 7.66
CA LEU A 85 -12.87 -6.95 7.27
C LEU A 85 -13.96 -6.81 8.33
N GLY A 86 -14.42 -7.92 8.92
CA GLY A 86 -15.36 -7.90 10.04
C GLY A 86 -14.83 -7.17 11.28
N GLU A 87 -13.55 -7.34 11.62
CA GLU A 87 -12.94 -6.60 12.71
C GLU A 87 -12.87 -5.09 12.42
N ILE A 88 -12.52 -4.70 11.18
CA ILE A 88 -12.52 -3.29 10.75
C ILE A 88 -13.95 -2.71 10.86
N THR A 89 -14.98 -3.47 10.46
CA THR A 89 -16.39 -3.05 10.58
C THR A 89 -16.74 -2.73 12.03
N LYS A 90 -16.39 -3.61 12.97
CA LYS A 90 -16.63 -3.38 14.40
C LYS A 90 -15.94 -2.10 14.91
N LEU A 91 -14.72 -1.83 14.45
CA LEU A 91 -13.98 -0.61 14.82
C LEU A 91 -14.65 0.66 14.26
N ILE A 92 -15.24 0.58 13.07
CA ILE A 92 -16.01 1.69 12.47
C ILE A 92 -17.32 1.90 13.26
N GLU A 93 -18.06 0.84 13.56
CA GLU A 93 -19.30 0.90 14.34
C GLU A 93 -19.08 1.45 15.76
N ALA A 94 -17.97 1.08 16.38
CA ALA A 94 -17.54 1.61 17.68
C ALA A 94 -17.04 3.06 17.62
N GLY A 95 -16.97 3.68 16.43
CA GLY A 95 -16.47 5.05 16.24
C GLY A 95 -14.96 5.23 16.43
N ILE A 96 -14.21 4.13 16.59
CA ILE A 96 -12.74 4.16 16.73
C ILE A 96 -12.09 4.54 15.41
N ILE A 97 -12.58 3.98 14.29
CA ILE A 97 -12.19 4.36 12.94
C ILE A 97 -13.31 5.22 12.35
N LYS A 98 -12.97 6.44 11.94
CA LYS A 98 -13.90 7.37 11.28
C LYS A 98 -13.49 7.56 9.83
N PRO A 99 -14.14 6.88 8.86
CA PRO A 99 -13.87 7.09 7.46
C PRO A 99 -14.22 8.53 7.05
N VAL A 100 -13.31 9.19 6.34
CA VAL A 100 -13.60 10.49 5.74
C VAL A 100 -14.34 10.25 4.43
N ILE A 101 -15.59 10.68 4.34
CA ILE A 101 -16.41 10.63 3.12
C ILE A 101 -16.24 11.96 2.38
N ASP A 102 -15.83 11.89 1.12
CA ASP A 102 -15.70 13.05 0.25
C ASP A 102 -17.02 13.33 -0.51
N LYS A 103 -17.51 12.29 -1.23
CA LYS A 103 -18.78 12.36 -1.96
C LYS A 103 -19.56 11.07 -1.88
N VAL A 104 -20.89 11.21 -1.93
CA VAL A 104 -21.83 10.11 -2.05
C VAL A 104 -22.59 10.28 -3.36
N PHE A 105 -22.64 9.24 -4.19
CA PHE A 105 -23.37 9.21 -5.44
C PHE A 105 -24.52 8.20 -5.34
N PRO A 106 -25.67 8.43 -5.98
CA PRO A 106 -26.69 7.40 -6.15
C PRO A 106 -26.18 6.31 -7.10
N PHE A 107 -26.81 5.15 -7.08
CA PHE A 107 -26.36 4.00 -7.88
C PHE A 107 -26.34 4.29 -9.38
N GLU A 108 -27.29 5.06 -9.87
CA GLU A 108 -27.44 5.45 -11.28
C GLU A 108 -26.25 6.30 -11.77
N GLN A 109 -25.54 6.95 -10.87
CA GLN A 109 -24.36 7.79 -11.14
C GLN A 109 -23.03 7.08 -10.87
N THR A 110 -23.01 5.76 -10.89
CA THR A 110 -21.78 4.98 -10.64
C THR A 110 -20.65 5.37 -11.58
N ASN A 111 -20.92 5.58 -12.87
CA ASN A 111 -19.91 5.99 -13.85
C ASN A 111 -19.32 7.39 -13.55
N GLU A 112 -20.14 8.30 -13.07
CA GLU A 112 -19.68 9.63 -12.63
C GLU A 112 -18.80 9.53 -11.38
N ALA A 113 -19.17 8.65 -10.44
CA ALA A 113 -18.37 8.38 -9.26
C ALA A 113 -16.98 7.83 -9.63
N LEU A 114 -16.92 6.87 -10.57
CA LEU A 114 -15.66 6.33 -11.07
C LEU A 114 -14.81 7.40 -11.76
N SER A 115 -15.41 8.17 -12.66
CA SER A 115 -14.72 9.29 -13.34
C SER A 115 -14.19 10.31 -12.32
N TYR A 116 -14.94 10.60 -11.28
CA TYR A 116 -14.48 11.50 -10.22
C TYR A 116 -13.26 10.95 -9.48
N VAL A 117 -13.25 9.64 -9.14
CA VAL A 117 -12.09 9.01 -8.51
C VAL A 117 -10.86 9.02 -9.43
N GLU A 118 -11.04 8.80 -10.73
CA GLU A 118 -9.96 8.83 -11.73
C GLU A 118 -9.26 10.18 -11.82
N THR A 119 -9.96 11.28 -11.50
CA THR A 119 -9.31 12.60 -11.45
C THR A 119 -8.22 12.71 -10.41
N GLY A 120 -8.16 11.80 -9.43
CA GLY A 120 -7.21 11.83 -8.31
C GLY A 120 -7.43 12.99 -7.33
N ARG A 121 -8.56 13.72 -7.42
CA ARG A 121 -8.87 14.91 -6.59
C ARG A 121 -9.71 14.61 -5.36
N SER A 122 -10.16 13.37 -5.19
CA SER A 122 -10.94 12.96 -4.02
C SER A 122 -10.11 13.11 -2.74
N LYS A 123 -10.69 13.78 -1.74
CA LYS A 123 -10.06 14.01 -0.43
C LYS A 123 -10.49 13.01 0.64
N GLY A 124 -11.23 12.00 0.24
CA GLY A 124 -11.75 10.96 1.12
C GLY A 124 -12.32 9.80 0.31
N LYS A 125 -13.21 9.03 0.92
CA LYS A 125 -13.89 7.93 0.24
C LYS A 125 -15.01 8.45 -0.64
N VAL A 126 -15.08 7.94 -1.84
CA VAL A 126 -16.23 8.11 -2.74
C VAL A 126 -17.14 6.90 -2.54
N VAL A 127 -18.38 7.15 -2.20
CA VAL A 127 -19.36 6.11 -1.88
C VAL A 127 -20.47 6.11 -2.92
N VAL A 128 -20.84 4.94 -3.39
CA VAL A 128 -22.05 4.75 -4.21
C VAL A 128 -23.12 4.10 -3.33
N LYS A 129 -24.27 4.80 -3.20
CA LYS A 129 -25.38 4.33 -2.40
C LYS A 129 -26.26 3.42 -3.26
N VAL A 130 -26.38 2.15 -2.88
CA VAL A 130 -27.15 1.14 -3.63
C VAL A 130 -28.65 1.15 -3.27
N LYS A 131 -28.99 1.58 -2.06
CA LYS A 131 -30.37 1.75 -1.54
C LYS A 131 -30.42 2.91 -0.57
#